data_73b3b3bd192c4a14b7ecb391973adc19
#
_entry.id   73b3b3bd192c4a14b7ecb391973adc19
#
_cell.length_a   1.000
_cell.length_b   1.000
_cell.length_c   1.000
_cell.angle_alpha   90.00
_cell.angle_beta   90.00
_cell.angle_gamma   90.00
#
_symmetry.space_group_name_H-M   'P 1'
#
loop_
_entity.id
_entity.type
_entity.pdbx_description
1 polymer ?
#
loop_
_entity_poly.entity_id
_entity_poly.type
_entity_poly.pdbx_seq_one_letter_code
_entity_poly.pdbx_strand_id
1 'polypeptide(L)'
;MPLQPRPGARRSAAALAEAFNLAVAEVHGVITFYKDFRTTAPTGPVVQVCRGEACQSRGAHSVWDAAREMAADGSFEADEVFCLGLCTAGPNIAVAGRAYPVADASALADVVRVAVRGASVPAVPSMHDEGVTVYVPLDAAARAAGADEVAAALTTTPGIRVVRNGSRGMLWLEPMVE
;
A
#
# COMPACT_ATOMS: atom_id res chain seq x y z
N MET A 1 12.85 17.54 16.91
CA MET A 1 13.17 16.64 18.03
C MET A 1 13.13 15.22 17.50
N PRO A 2 14.20 14.42 17.52
CA PRO A 2 14.16 13.07 16.96
C PRO A 2 13.23 12.21 17.82
N LEU A 3 12.25 11.57 17.16
CA LEU A 3 11.32 10.64 17.77
C LEU A 3 12.10 9.43 18.33
N GLN A 4 12.08 9.26 19.63
CA GLN A 4 12.65 8.08 20.26
C GLN A 4 11.75 6.87 20.00
N PRO A 5 12.28 5.77 19.45
CA PRO A 5 11.47 4.57 19.20
C PRO A 5 10.94 3.99 20.53
N ARG A 6 9.69 3.57 20.53
CA ARG A 6 9.09 2.89 21.68
C ARG A 6 9.86 1.60 22.00
N PRO A 7 9.91 1.17 23.28
CA PRO A 7 10.68 -0.01 23.72
C PRO A 7 10.35 -1.31 22.95
N GLY A 8 9.13 -1.44 22.42
CA GLY A 8 8.71 -2.61 21.62
C GLY A 8 9.41 -2.72 20.27
N ALA A 9 9.66 -1.61 19.57
CA ALA A 9 10.27 -1.61 18.24
C ALA A 9 11.73 -2.09 18.27
N ARG A 10 12.48 -1.74 19.32
CA ARG A 10 13.87 -2.22 19.49
C ARG A 10 13.94 -3.73 19.74
N ARG A 11 12.97 -4.29 20.49
CA ARG A 11 12.89 -5.74 20.72
C ARG A 11 12.58 -6.48 19.43
N SER A 12 11.70 -5.94 18.60
CA SER A 12 11.37 -6.54 17.30
C SER A 12 12.56 -6.57 16.35
N ALA A 13 13.35 -5.48 16.28
CA ALA A 13 14.55 -5.43 15.45
C ALA A 13 15.61 -6.43 15.90
N ALA A 14 15.82 -6.59 17.22
CA ALA A 14 16.77 -7.58 17.74
C ALA A 14 16.31 -9.01 17.47
N ALA A 15 15.02 -9.30 17.65
CA ALA A 15 14.47 -10.64 17.37
C ALA A 15 14.55 -10.98 15.88
N LEU A 16 14.29 -10.00 14.98
CA LEU A 16 14.47 -10.20 13.55
C LEU A 16 15.94 -10.41 13.17
N ALA A 17 16.85 -9.65 13.75
CA ALA A 17 18.28 -9.80 13.53
C ALA A 17 18.76 -11.21 13.91
N GLU A 18 18.33 -11.71 15.07
CA GLU A 18 18.63 -13.06 15.51
C GLU A 18 18.03 -14.12 14.58
N ALA A 19 16.73 -13.99 14.22
CA ALA A 19 16.03 -14.96 13.38
C ALA A 19 16.63 -15.07 11.97
N PHE A 20 17.12 -13.96 11.41
CA PHE A 20 17.71 -13.91 10.06
C PHE A 20 19.24 -13.96 10.07
N ASN A 21 19.88 -14.12 11.23
CA ASN A 21 21.34 -14.08 11.39
C ASN A 21 21.98 -12.81 10.78
N LEU A 22 21.39 -11.66 11.07
CA LEU A 22 21.82 -10.34 10.63
C LEU A 22 22.31 -9.51 11.81
N ALA A 23 23.09 -8.45 11.53
CA ALA A 23 23.38 -7.46 12.57
C ALA A 23 22.13 -6.60 12.84
N VAL A 24 21.92 -6.19 14.08
CA VAL A 24 20.80 -5.30 14.46
C VAL A 24 20.85 -4.00 13.66
N ALA A 25 22.05 -3.51 13.31
CA ALA A 25 22.24 -2.32 12.50
C ALA A 25 21.69 -2.49 11.06
N GLU A 26 21.83 -3.68 10.47
CA GLU A 26 21.29 -3.97 9.14
C GLU A 26 19.77 -3.94 9.14
N VAL A 27 19.14 -4.59 10.14
CA VAL A 27 17.69 -4.55 10.32
C VAL A 27 17.20 -3.12 10.56
N HIS A 28 17.91 -2.35 11.36
CA HIS A 28 17.62 -0.93 11.57
C HIS A 28 17.75 -0.11 10.28
N GLY A 29 18.77 -0.38 9.47
CA GLY A 29 18.96 0.26 8.18
C GLY A 29 17.74 0.05 7.25
N VAL A 30 17.22 -1.18 7.19
CA VAL A 30 16.01 -1.48 6.41
C VAL A 30 14.79 -0.76 6.98
N ILE A 31 14.55 -0.82 8.28
CA ILE A 31 13.40 -0.18 8.94
C ILE A 31 13.40 1.34 8.72
N THR A 32 14.56 1.98 8.73
CA THR A 32 14.66 3.43 8.56
C THR A 32 14.64 3.87 7.09
N PHE A 33 15.04 3.00 6.18
CA PHE A 33 15.02 3.28 4.75
C PHE A 33 13.60 3.21 4.16
N TYR A 34 12.84 2.20 4.53
CA TYR A 34 11.47 2.02 4.02
C TYR A 34 10.45 2.71 4.93
N LYS A 35 9.79 3.74 4.42
CA LYS A 35 8.79 4.53 5.16
C LYS A 35 7.60 3.70 5.66
N ASP A 36 7.29 2.60 4.99
CA ASP A 36 6.20 1.70 5.37
C ASP A 36 6.48 0.95 6.69
N PHE A 37 7.76 0.83 7.07
CA PHE A 37 8.15 0.23 8.34
C PHE A 37 8.09 1.27 9.46
N ARG A 38 6.99 1.26 10.19
CA ARG A 38 6.77 2.16 11.31
C ARG A 38 7.21 1.53 12.63
N THR A 39 7.98 2.27 13.41
CA THR A 39 8.34 1.88 14.79
C THR A 39 7.27 2.28 15.80
N THR A 40 6.28 3.05 15.38
CA THR A 40 5.15 3.52 16.19
C THR A 40 3.87 3.34 15.38
N ALA A 41 2.87 2.72 15.99
CA ALA A 41 1.55 2.61 15.36
C ALA A 41 0.96 4.02 15.15
N PRO A 42 0.31 4.28 14.01
CA PRO A 42 -0.40 5.53 13.80
C PRO A 42 -1.51 5.68 14.85
N THR A 43 -1.77 6.92 15.25
CA THR A 43 -2.79 7.24 16.27
C THR A 43 -4.20 7.33 15.66
N GLY A 44 -4.30 7.34 14.34
CA GLY A 44 -5.54 7.45 13.59
C GLY A 44 -5.36 7.03 12.13
N PRO A 45 -6.33 7.30 11.27
CA PRO A 45 -6.18 7.09 9.84
C PRO A 45 -4.97 7.84 9.29
N VAL A 46 -4.25 7.25 8.35
CA VAL A 46 -3.11 7.88 7.68
C VAL A 46 -3.54 8.31 6.29
N VAL A 47 -3.36 9.59 5.99
CA VAL A 47 -3.57 10.18 4.68
C VAL A 47 -2.20 10.44 4.05
N GLN A 48 -1.84 9.65 3.06
CA GLN A 48 -0.58 9.80 2.34
C GLN A 48 -0.78 10.71 1.13
N VAL A 49 -0.01 11.78 1.03
CA VAL A 49 -0.05 12.71 -0.11
C VAL A 49 1.12 12.42 -1.06
N CYS A 50 0.81 12.19 -2.32
CA CYS A 50 1.84 11.93 -3.32
C CYS A 50 2.68 13.19 -3.62
N ARG A 51 3.99 13.09 -3.38
CA ARG A 51 4.98 14.13 -3.63
C ARG A 51 5.90 13.81 -4.82
N GLY A 52 5.52 12.84 -5.66
CA GLY A 52 6.22 12.58 -6.92
C GLY A 52 6.14 13.78 -7.88
N GLU A 53 7.14 13.97 -8.74
CA GLU A 53 7.28 15.15 -9.60
C GLU A 53 6.03 15.48 -10.43
N ALA A 54 5.41 14.46 -11.05
CA ALA A 54 4.19 14.64 -11.82
C ALA A 54 3.01 15.17 -10.97
N CYS A 55 2.92 14.78 -9.71
CA CYS A 55 1.93 15.32 -8.79
C CYS A 55 2.30 16.74 -8.33
N GLN A 56 3.59 16.99 -8.11
CA GLN A 56 4.09 18.33 -7.72
C GLN A 56 3.85 19.35 -8.83
N SER A 57 4.11 18.99 -10.09
CA SER A 57 3.83 19.87 -11.25
C SER A 57 2.35 20.20 -11.41
N ARG A 58 1.47 19.44 -10.79
CA ARG A 58 0.01 19.60 -10.80
C ARG A 58 -0.57 20.14 -9.48
N GLY A 59 0.27 20.66 -8.58
CA GLY A 59 -0.16 21.35 -7.38
C GLY A 59 -0.15 20.51 -6.10
N ALA A 60 0.55 19.38 -6.05
CA ALA A 60 0.63 18.55 -4.84
C ALA A 60 1.27 19.25 -3.64
N HIS A 61 2.02 20.34 -3.83
CA HIS A 61 2.51 21.16 -2.71
C HIS A 61 1.35 21.75 -1.91
N SER A 62 0.39 22.40 -2.59
CA SER A 62 -0.78 22.99 -1.95
C SER A 62 -1.65 21.93 -1.27
N VAL A 63 -1.78 20.74 -1.88
CA VAL A 63 -2.51 19.62 -1.28
C VAL A 63 -1.81 19.11 -0.03
N TRP A 64 -0.48 19.06 -0.02
CA TRP A 64 0.31 18.67 1.14
C TRP A 64 0.18 19.65 2.29
N ASP A 65 0.30 20.94 2.01
CA ASP A 65 0.16 22.00 3.03
C ASP A 65 -1.23 21.97 3.66
N ALA A 66 -2.28 21.85 2.84
CA ALA A 66 -3.65 21.68 3.31
C ALA A 66 -3.84 20.41 4.15
N ALA A 67 -3.25 19.28 3.75
CA ALA A 67 -3.33 18.04 4.50
C ALA A 67 -2.68 18.16 5.88
N ARG A 68 -1.54 18.84 5.98
CA ARG A 68 -0.86 19.08 7.26
C ARG A 68 -1.66 20.00 8.17
N GLU A 69 -2.26 21.04 7.61
CA GLU A 69 -3.11 21.97 8.35
C GLU A 69 -4.35 21.26 8.90
N MET A 70 -5.03 20.46 8.06
CA MET A 70 -6.18 19.66 8.48
C MET A 70 -5.82 18.61 9.53
N ALA A 71 -4.65 17.98 9.44
CA ALA A 71 -4.19 16.98 10.40
C ALA A 71 -3.82 17.57 11.78
N ALA A 72 -3.74 18.89 11.91
CA ALA A 72 -3.38 19.57 13.16
C ALA A 72 -4.40 19.35 14.29
N ASP A 73 -5.65 19.04 13.96
CA ASP A 73 -6.70 18.69 14.93
C ASP A 73 -6.62 17.24 15.43
N GLY A 74 -5.72 16.43 14.86
CA GLY A 74 -5.52 15.03 15.24
C GLY A 74 -6.54 14.05 14.65
N SER A 75 -7.40 14.48 13.73
CA SER A 75 -8.41 13.62 13.09
C SER A 75 -7.80 12.55 12.19
N PHE A 76 -6.62 12.81 11.65
CA PHE A 76 -5.80 11.87 10.89
C PHE A 76 -4.32 12.27 10.96
N GLU A 77 -3.45 11.37 10.51
CA GLU A 77 -2.01 11.63 10.35
C GLU A 77 -1.71 11.91 8.88
N ALA A 78 -1.13 13.07 8.57
CA ALA A 78 -0.65 13.37 7.22
C ALA A 78 0.77 12.83 7.03
N ASP A 79 0.97 12.04 5.97
CA ASP A 79 2.28 11.49 5.58
C ASP A 79 2.55 11.77 4.10
N GLU A 80 3.81 11.78 3.70
CA GLU A 80 4.18 11.97 2.30
C GLU A 80 4.63 10.65 1.67
N VAL A 81 4.27 10.45 0.41
CA VAL A 81 4.71 9.30 -0.38
C VAL A 81 5.22 9.75 -1.75
N PHE A 82 6.23 9.07 -2.27
CA PHE A 82 6.81 9.40 -3.56
C PHE A 82 6.38 8.37 -4.60
N CYS A 83 5.34 8.76 -5.33
CA CYS A 83 4.66 8.07 -6.41
C CYS A 83 3.68 6.94 -6.00
N LEU A 84 2.39 7.25 -6.17
CA LEU A 84 1.28 6.27 -6.04
C LEU A 84 0.94 5.57 -7.38
N GLY A 85 1.71 5.80 -8.44
CA GLY A 85 1.48 5.19 -9.75
C GLY A 85 0.33 5.78 -10.58
N LEU A 86 -0.39 6.80 -10.09
CA LEU A 86 -1.55 7.41 -10.75
C LEU A 86 -1.25 8.83 -11.29
N CYS A 87 -0.09 9.01 -11.91
CA CYS A 87 0.40 10.32 -12.33
C CYS A 87 -0.54 11.06 -13.30
N THR A 88 -1.27 10.32 -14.14
CA THR A 88 -2.23 10.90 -15.09
C THR A 88 -3.44 11.55 -14.42
N ALA A 89 -3.78 11.11 -13.21
CA ALA A 89 -4.91 11.62 -12.42
C ALA A 89 -4.48 12.50 -11.24
N GLY A 90 -3.18 12.82 -11.12
CA GLY A 90 -2.65 13.60 -10.00
C GLY A 90 -3.16 15.05 -9.94
N PRO A 91 -3.01 15.71 -8.78
CA PRO A 91 -2.45 15.18 -7.51
C PRO A 91 -3.25 14.03 -6.91
N ASN A 92 -2.56 13.15 -6.18
CA ASN A 92 -3.19 11.97 -5.59
C ASN A 92 -2.89 11.87 -4.09
N ILE A 93 -3.85 11.34 -3.34
CA ILE A 93 -3.65 10.88 -1.96
C ILE A 93 -3.93 9.39 -1.87
N ALA A 94 -3.43 8.75 -0.81
CA ALA A 94 -3.84 7.39 -0.46
C ALA A 94 -4.34 7.35 0.98
N VAL A 95 -5.41 6.58 1.21
CA VAL A 95 -5.97 6.30 2.53
C VAL A 95 -6.26 4.81 2.62
N ALA A 96 -5.73 4.16 3.65
CA ALA A 96 -5.88 2.71 3.85
C ALA A 96 -5.50 1.88 2.59
N GLY A 97 -4.44 2.26 1.90
CA GLY A 97 -3.93 1.58 0.70
C GLY A 97 -4.73 1.84 -0.59
N ARG A 98 -5.77 2.67 -0.54
CA ARG A 98 -6.52 3.10 -1.74
C ARG A 98 -6.11 4.50 -2.15
N ALA A 99 -5.81 4.68 -3.42
CA ALA A 99 -5.47 5.98 -3.98
C ALA A 99 -6.71 6.71 -4.52
N TYR A 100 -6.72 8.02 -4.31
CA TYR A 100 -7.79 8.92 -4.73
C TYR A 100 -7.17 10.12 -5.43
N PRO A 101 -7.67 10.52 -6.60
CA PRO A 101 -7.30 11.79 -7.21
C PRO A 101 -7.89 12.95 -6.40
N VAL A 102 -7.13 14.02 -6.30
CA VAL A 102 -7.54 15.27 -5.65
C VAL A 102 -7.29 16.40 -6.64
N ALA A 103 -8.33 17.12 -7.03
CA ALA A 103 -8.19 18.17 -8.03
C ALA A 103 -7.24 19.28 -7.55
N ASP A 104 -7.42 19.71 -6.31
CA ASP A 104 -6.64 20.76 -5.64
C ASP A 104 -6.82 20.70 -4.11
N ALA A 105 -6.20 21.63 -3.41
CA ALA A 105 -6.28 21.71 -1.94
C ALA A 105 -7.72 21.91 -1.43
N SER A 106 -8.60 22.56 -2.19
CA SER A 106 -9.98 22.82 -1.76
C SER A 106 -10.83 21.53 -1.79
N ALA A 107 -10.55 20.62 -2.70
CA ALA A 107 -11.23 19.34 -2.81
C ALA A 107 -10.74 18.29 -1.78
N LEU A 108 -9.60 18.55 -1.14
CA LEU A 108 -8.95 17.58 -0.24
C LEU A 108 -9.88 17.17 0.91
N ALA A 109 -10.56 18.11 1.54
CA ALA A 109 -11.42 17.86 2.70
C ALA A 109 -12.56 16.88 2.37
N ASP A 110 -13.17 17.02 1.19
CA ASP A 110 -14.25 16.14 0.75
C ASP A 110 -13.73 14.74 0.44
N VAL A 111 -12.59 14.67 -0.26
CA VAL A 111 -11.96 13.38 -0.60
C VAL A 111 -11.53 12.63 0.67
N VAL A 112 -10.87 13.32 1.61
CA VAL A 112 -10.45 12.71 2.89
C VAL A 112 -11.66 12.24 3.69
N ARG A 113 -12.73 13.03 3.78
CA ARG A 113 -13.95 12.65 4.48
C ARG A 113 -14.58 11.38 3.91
N VAL A 114 -14.65 11.26 2.59
CA VAL A 114 -15.16 10.07 1.92
C VAL A 114 -14.20 8.89 2.10
N ALA A 115 -12.90 9.11 1.93
CA ALA A 115 -11.88 8.08 2.03
C ALA A 115 -11.78 7.50 3.45
N VAL A 116 -11.80 8.35 4.48
CA VAL A 116 -11.73 7.92 5.90
C VAL A 116 -13.01 7.21 6.32
N ARG A 117 -14.19 7.67 5.89
CA ARG A 117 -15.47 6.99 6.18
C ARG A 117 -15.62 5.68 5.42
N GLY A 118 -15.06 5.59 4.20
CA GLY A 118 -15.02 4.38 3.40
C GLY A 118 -13.86 3.44 3.74
N ALA A 119 -12.93 3.90 4.55
CA ALA A 119 -11.84 3.13 5.11
C ALA A 119 -12.33 2.27 6.29
N SER A 120 -13.27 1.37 6.07
CA SER A 120 -13.15 0.09 6.74
C SER A 120 -11.79 -0.44 6.29
N VAL A 121 -10.80 -0.50 7.20
CA VAL A 121 -9.54 -1.19 6.97
C VAL A 121 -9.95 -2.51 6.31
N PRO A 122 -9.53 -2.79 5.05
CA PRO A 122 -9.72 -4.12 4.54
C PRO A 122 -9.03 -4.97 5.59
N ALA A 123 -9.79 -5.85 6.24
CA ALA A 123 -9.18 -6.83 7.12
C ALA A 123 -8.06 -7.42 6.28
N VAL A 124 -6.80 -7.25 6.72
CA VAL A 124 -5.69 -7.98 6.14
C VAL A 124 -6.22 -9.40 6.09
N PRO A 125 -6.37 -10.01 4.91
CA PRO A 125 -6.93 -11.35 4.84
C PRO A 125 -6.14 -12.14 5.86
N SER A 126 -6.82 -12.68 6.87
CA SER A 126 -6.11 -13.45 7.87
C SER A 126 -5.43 -14.57 7.09
N MET A 127 -4.12 -14.74 7.25
CA MET A 127 -3.38 -15.82 6.61
C MET A 127 -3.90 -17.21 7.07
N HIS A 128 -5.04 -17.23 7.75
CA HIS A 128 -5.78 -18.37 8.29
C HIS A 128 -7.14 -18.58 7.62
N ASP A 129 -7.45 -17.89 6.50
CA ASP A 129 -8.57 -18.33 5.67
C ASP A 129 -8.27 -19.75 5.19
N GLU A 130 -9.09 -20.69 5.60
CA GLU A 130 -8.98 -22.10 5.25
C GLU A 130 -9.13 -22.27 3.74
N GLY A 131 -8.04 -22.16 3.00
CA GLY A 131 -8.03 -22.32 1.56
C GLY A 131 -6.71 -21.83 0.93
N VAL A 132 -6.36 -22.45 -0.17
CA VAL A 132 -5.20 -22.05 -0.96
C VAL A 132 -5.58 -20.85 -1.82
N THR A 133 -4.88 -19.73 -1.67
CA THR A 133 -5.03 -18.60 -2.60
C THR A 133 -4.13 -18.83 -3.81
N VAL A 134 -4.75 -18.82 -4.99
CA VAL A 134 -4.05 -18.99 -6.26
C VAL A 134 -4.15 -17.71 -7.07
N TYR A 135 -3.01 -17.19 -7.48
CA TYR A 135 -2.93 -15.99 -8.30
C TYR A 135 -2.85 -16.36 -9.78
N VAL A 136 -3.75 -15.81 -10.59
CA VAL A 136 -3.80 -16.05 -12.04
C VAL A 136 -3.73 -14.73 -12.77
N PRO A 137 -2.78 -14.53 -13.69
CA PRO A 137 -2.58 -13.25 -14.37
C PRO A 137 -3.77 -12.88 -15.28
N LEU A 138 -3.98 -11.55 -15.45
CA LEU A 138 -5.12 -10.96 -16.16
C LEU A 138 -4.69 -10.14 -17.38
N ASP A 139 -3.38 -10.01 -17.63
CA ASP A 139 -2.87 -9.25 -18.76
C ASP A 139 -3.12 -9.93 -20.10
N ALA A 140 -2.87 -9.18 -21.20
CA ALA A 140 -3.20 -9.65 -22.53
C ALA A 140 -2.43 -10.90 -22.95
N ALA A 141 -1.15 -11.04 -22.55
CA ALA A 141 -0.32 -12.20 -22.89
C ALA A 141 -0.82 -13.46 -22.19
N ALA A 142 -1.11 -13.35 -20.90
CA ALA A 142 -1.63 -14.47 -20.12
C ALA A 142 -3.02 -14.91 -20.60
N ARG A 143 -3.88 -13.97 -20.92
CA ARG A 143 -5.22 -14.26 -21.48
C ARG A 143 -5.15 -14.94 -22.83
N ALA A 144 -4.24 -14.48 -23.70
CA ALA A 144 -4.00 -15.13 -24.98
C ALA A 144 -3.44 -16.56 -24.83
N ALA A 145 -2.76 -16.86 -23.71
CA ALA A 145 -2.23 -18.18 -23.38
C ALA A 145 -3.21 -19.05 -22.57
N GLY A 146 -4.46 -18.59 -22.31
CA GLY A 146 -5.51 -19.39 -21.66
C GLY A 146 -5.70 -19.13 -20.16
N ALA A 147 -5.26 -17.98 -19.63
CA ALA A 147 -5.40 -17.67 -18.20
C ALA A 147 -6.86 -17.57 -17.73
N ASP A 148 -7.79 -17.22 -18.62
CA ASP A 148 -9.21 -17.11 -18.26
C ASP A 148 -9.82 -18.50 -18.06
N GLU A 149 -9.46 -19.47 -18.86
CA GLU A 149 -9.88 -20.88 -18.73
C GLU A 149 -9.30 -21.51 -17.47
N VAL A 150 -8.02 -21.25 -17.18
CA VAL A 150 -7.36 -21.70 -15.95
C VAL A 150 -8.05 -21.13 -14.71
N ALA A 151 -8.35 -19.81 -14.71
CA ALA A 151 -9.05 -19.16 -13.62
C ALA A 151 -10.45 -19.74 -13.41
N ALA A 152 -11.19 -19.98 -14.50
CA ALA A 152 -12.52 -20.59 -14.42
C ALA A 152 -12.47 -22.01 -13.84
N ALA A 153 -11.53 -22.83 -14.28
CA ALA A 153 -11.35 -24.18 -13.75
C ALA A 153 -11.00 -24.18 -12.26
N LEU A 154 -10.10 -23.32 -11.82
CA LEU A 154 -9.68 -23.20 -10.42
C LEU A 154 -10.81 -22.68 -9.53
N THR A 155 -11.64 -21.76 -10.02
CA THR A 155 -12.77 -21.22 -9.26
C THR A 155 -13.82 -22.29 -8.89
N THR A 156 -13.92 -23.35 -9.67
CA THR A 156 -14.83 -24.48 -9.39
C THR A 156 -14.25 -25.49 -8.40
N THR A 157 -12.98 -25.35 -8.02
CA THR A 157 -12.27 -26.29 -7.14
C THR A 157 -12.50 -25.89 -5.67
N PRO A 158 -13.07 -26.78 -4.84
CA PRO A 158 -13.29 -26.50 -3.42
C PRO A 158 -11.97 -26.16 -2.69
N GLY A 159 -11.99 -25.17 -1.83
CA GLY A 159 -10.83 -24.76 -1.03
C GLY A 159 -9.81 -23.88 -1.78
N ILE A 160 -10.07 -23.51 -3.04
CA ILE A 160 -9.25 -22.58 -3.81
C ILE A 160 -9.95 -21.22 -3.92
N ARG A 161 -9.21 -20.17 -3.60
CA ARG A 161 -9.58 -18.78 -3.85
C ARG A 161 -8.73 -18.23 -4.99
N VAL A 162 -9.35 -17.92 -6.11
CA VAL A 162 -8.65 -17.32 -7.25
C VAL A 162 -8.56 -15.80 -7.10
N VAL A 163 -7.37 -15.25 -7.24
CA VAL A 163 -7.09 -13.82 -7.28
C VAL A 163 -6.46 -13.49 -8.64
N ARG A 164 -7.06 -12.54 -9.37
CA ARG A 164 -6.52 -12.09 -10.64
C ARG A 164 -5.49 -10.99 -10.38
N ASN A 165 -4.28 -11.16 -10.90
CA ASN A 165 -3.15 -10.24 -10.73
C ASN A 165 -2.56 -9.81 -12.09
N GLY A 166 -1.48 -9.04 -12.08
CA GLY A 166 -0.70 -8.74 -13.28
C GLY A 166 0.36 -9.79 -13.56
N SER A 167 0.90 -9.80 -14.80
CA SER A 167 2.02 -10.64 -15.20
C SER A 167 3.28 -10.36 -14.36
N ARG A 168 4.06 -11.40 -14.10
CA ARG A 168 5.41 -11.29 -13.52
C ARG A 168 6.49 -10.95 -14.54
N GLY A 169 6.10 -10.68 -15.79
CA GLY A 169 7.01 -10.37 -16.89
C GLY A 169 7.67 -11.57 -17.54
N MET A 170 7.37 -12.77 -17.09
CA MET A 170 7.88 -14.03 -17.68
C MET A 170 6.92 -14.55 -18.74
N LEU A 171 6.74 -13.80 -19.83
CA LEU A 171 5.72 -14.04 -20.86
C LEU A 171 5.80 -15.40 -21.53
N TRP A 172 6.99 -16.02 -21.54
CA TRP A 172 7.21 -17.36 -22.11
C TRP A 172 6.71 -18.51 -21.21
N LEU A 173 6.33 -18.22 -19.98
CA LEU A 173 5.77 -19.17 -19.01
C LEU A 173 4.26 -18.99 -18.81
N GLU A 174 3.62 -18.06 -19.53
CA GLU A 174 2.21 -17.80 -19.37
C GLU A 174 1.31 -18.95 -19.89
N PRO A 175 0.19 -19.23 -19.23
CA PRO A 175 -0.31 -18.57 -18.03
C PRO A 175 0.39 -19.10 -16.75
N MET A 176 1.16 -18.26 -16.09
CA MET A 176 1.88 -18.63 -14.88
C MET A 176 0.97 -18.49 -13.65
N VAL A 177 0.77 -19.56 -12.92
CA VAL A 177 -0.10 -19.63 -11.73
C VAL A 177 0.78 -19.71 -10.48
N GLU A 178 0.43 -18.90 -9.44
CA GLU A 178 1.15 -18.83 -8.16
C GLU A 178 0.27 -19.17 -6.95
#